data_13562795e8b6015536be2df05cf1bbb7
#
_entry.id   13562795e8b6015536be2df05cf1bbb7
#
_cell.length_a   1.000
_cell.length_b   1.000
_cell.length_c   1.000
_cell.angle_alpha   90.00
_cell.angle_beta   90.00
_cell.angle_gamma   90.00
#
_symmetry.space_group_name_H-M   'P 1'
#
loop_
_entity.id
_entity.type
_entity.pdbx_description
1 polymer ?
#
loop_
_entity_poly.entity_id
_entity_poly.type
_entity_poly.pdbx_seq_one_letter_code
_entity_poly.pdbx_strand_id
1 'polypeptide(L)'
;MTGPSGRTLYGWEVSPEVVAVSLENSHTDYSDAETTISFRLSNSNRLELYFPRGGGCRLIPIPQGRTVTTVAAFKSEYPVTVAVVPVLGLLEHEERLLEKETVQRNIESHLASRHFRNYWYYYSDNFEEFAQLVATTWLGMEILPPELVNARPQRLSMFCLESRITREIFWAGSGFQIWCQLLTHVVNGRGSTVPVVDEPEIYLHPDVQRQLVGILRRSGSDIVMASHSPEIIGEADPSEVVLVDKKRRAGQRLRDVDAVQTVLDQIGSSQNITLTRLARNRRVLFVEDEYDFGIIRRFAQRLGNTELASGSEVTAVPSNGFSSWERVQAMGWGIPRTLGQNLLIAVVYDRDYWSTEHIDDVRKKLEVSTAFVHFHSRKEIENYLLIPSVFTRALIDAVVEREERGEFKDRPSPTEQDVRTLLAEITDAERSAVQAQYIARRQEYLRYSHSKLDLATAAQDTLQAIDCKWQTLEERMEIVPGKAILATLRRRVRELFSVNVSDYRIVSSFHMDEIPLDLKQLIEGLERFRKMKSDPTKPQDDEPESHPV
;
A
#
# COMPACT_ATOMS: atom_id res chain seq x y z
N MET A 1 22.97 -32.46 0.10
CA MET A 1 22.32 -32.38 1.42
C MET A 1 21.00 -33.14 1.35
N THR A 2 20.64 -33.89 2.36
CA THR A 2 19.32 -34.55 2.46
C THR A 2 18.37 -33.59 3.20
N GLY A 3 17.34 -33.13 2.49
CA GLY A 3 16.30 -32.30 3.13
C GLY A 3 15.39 -33.07 4.07
N PRO A 4 14.50 -32.40 4.82
CA PRO A 4 13.58 -33.03 5.79
C PRO A 4 12.68 -34.11 5.20
N SER A 5 12.51 -34.14 3.88
CA SER A 5 11.72 -35.14 3.13
C SER A 5 12.56 -36.31 2.54
N GLY A 6 13.84 -36.43 2.90
CA GLY A 6 14.75 -37.42 2.34
C GLY A 6 15.20 -37.17 0.89
N ARG A 7 14.80 -36.06 0.28
CA ARG A 7 15.22 -35.67 -1.08
C ARG A 7 16.62 -35.06 -1.07
N THR A 8 17.41 -35.36 -2.08
CA THR A 8 18.70 -34.71 -2.29
C THR A 8 18.49 -33.28 -2.74
N LEU A 9 18.91 -32.30 -1.92
CA LEU A 9 18.86 -30.88 -2.25
C LEU A 9 20.18 -30.50 -2.95
N TYR A 10 20.07 -29.84 -4.09
CA TYR A 10 21.21 -29.25 -4.79
C TYR A 10 21.37 -27.81 -4.30
N GLY A 11 22.52 -27.48 -3.73
CA GLY A 11 22.91 -26.12 -3.37
C GLY A 11 23.99 -25.62 -4.31
N TRP A 12 23.90 -24.36 -4.72
CA TRP A 12 24.96 -23.67 -5.44
C TRP A 12 25.80 -22.88 -4.46
N GLU A 13 27.12 -22.99 -4.59
CA GLU A 13 28.02 -22.08 -3.87
C GLU A 13 27.90 -20.67 -4.48
N VAL A 14 27.70 -19.69 -3.64
CA VAL A 14 27.68 -18.28 -4.04
C VAL A 14 29.11 -17.76 -3.89
N SER A 15 29.65 -17.19 -4.96
CA SER A 15 30.99 -16.62 -4.94
C SER A 15 31.10 -15.53 -3.87
N PRO A 16 32.19 -15.48 -3.08
CA PRO A 16 32.45 -14.40 -2.13
C PRO A 16 32.48 -13.00 -2.77
N GLU A 17 32.74 -12.93 -4.07
CA GLU A 17 32.69 -11.68 -4.85
C GLU A 17 31.24 -11.17 -5.05
N VAL A 18 30.26 -12.08 -4.98
CA VAL A 18 28.83 -11.75 -5.14
C VAL A 18 28.17 -11.47 -3.78
N VAL A 19 28.59 -12.17 -2.73
CA VAL A 19 28.06 -11.98 -1.38
C VAL A 19 29.22 -11.54 -0.47
N ALA A 20 29.35 -10.24 -0.32
CA ALA A 20 30.35 -9.62 0.58
C ALA A 20 29.90 -9.70 2.07
N VAL A 21 29.43 -10.86 2.50
CA VAL A 21 29.07 -11.07 3.91
C VAL A 21 30.25 -11.73 4.61
N SER A 22 30.84 -11.04 5.58
CA SER A 22 31.83 -11.67 6.46
C SER A 22 31.16 -12.70 7.35
N LEU A 23 31.88 -13.77 7.72
CA LEU A 23 31.39 -14.77 8.68
C LEU A 23 30.89 -14.14 9.97
N GLU A 24 31.61 -13.12 10.46
CA GLU A 24 31.30 -12.36 11.67
C GLU A 24 29.93 -11.68 11.60
N ASN A 25 29.49 -11.24 10.41
CA ASN A 25 28.21 -10.56 10.20
C ASN A 25 27.05 -11.53 9.93
N SER A 26 27.33 -12.80 9.63
CA SER A 26 26.31 -13.80 9.31
C SER A 26 25.88 -14.66 10.50
N HIS A 27 26.59 -14.56 11.62
CA HIS A 27 26.30 -15.36 12.83
C HIS A 27 25.87 -14.49 14.00
N THR A 28 24.82 -14.92 14.72
CA THR A 28 24.33 -14.24 15.90
C THR A 28 25.38 -14.35 17.02
N ASP A 29 25.69 -13.22 17.68
CA ASP A 29 26.64 -13.13 18.79
C ASP A 29 28.05 -13.68 18.47
N TYR A 30 28.46 -13.57 17.19
CA TYR A 30 29.76 -14.11 16.73
C TYR A 30 29.95 -15.59 17.06
N SER A 31 28.85 -16.32 17.17
CA SER A 31 28.87 -17.76 17.47
C SER A 31 29.31 -18.57 16.24
N ASP A 32 29.97 -19.70 16.47
CA ASP A 32 30.29 -20.67 15.43
C ASP A 32 29.07 -21.48 14.91
N ALA A 33 27.85 -21.02 15.20
CA ALA A 33 26.64 -21.67 14.77
C ALA A 33 26.38 -21.46 13.27
N GLU A 34 25.78 -22.44 12.64
CA GLU A 34 25.32 -22.31 11.24
C GLU A 34 24.13 -21.37 11.18
N THR A 35 24.06 -20.49 10.15
CA THR A 35 22.96 -19.57 9.93
C THR A 35 22.22 -19.92 8.65
N THR A 36 20.90 -19.94 8.69
CA THR A 36 20.04 -20.14 7.53
C THR A 36 19.01 -19.00 7.44
N ILE A 37 18.98 -18.34 6.29
CA ILE A 37 17.93 -17.37 5.95
C ILE A 37 16.99 -18.05 4.96
N SER A 38 15.70 -18.14 5.30
CA SER A 38 14.70 -18.84 4.49
C SER A 38 13.67 -17.86 3.94
N PHE A 39 13.52 -17.86 2.62
CA PHE A 39 12.48 -17.11 1.91
C PHE A 39 11.42 -18.07 1.41
N ARG A 40 10.16 -17.77 1.70
CA ARG A 40 9.03 -18.50 1.17
C ARG A 40 8.31 -17.65 0.15
N LEU A 41 8.22 -18.13 -1.08
CA LEU A 41 7.55 -17.46 -2.17
C LEU A 41 6.04 -17.76 -2.14
N SER A 42 5.26 -16.95 -2.86
CA SER A 42 3.80 -17.13 -2.99
C SER A 42 3.42 -18.46 -3.65
N ASN A 43 4.28 -18.99 -4.53
CA ASN A 43 4.14 -20.33 -5.12
C ASN A 43 4.53 -21.47 -4.18
N SER A 44 4.70 -21.20 -2.87
CA SER A 44 5.13 -22.14 -1.84
C SER A 44 6.54 -22.71 -2.00
N ASN A 45 7.27 -22.34 -3.07
CA ASN A 45 8.69 -22.66 -3.18
C ASN A 45 9.45 -21.92 -2.07
N ARG A 46 10.49 -22.56 -1.57
CA ARG A 46 11.35 -22.00 -0.53
C ARG A 46 12.78 -21.87 -1.07
N LEU A 47 13.40 -20.75 -0.79
CA LEU A 47 14.79 -20.46 -1.09
C LEU A 47 15.53 -20.28 0.23
N GLU A 48 16.66 -20.98 0.41
CA GLU A 48 17.49 -20.84 1.60
C GLU A 48 18.88 -20.33 1.23
N LEU A 49 19.34 -19.33 1.96
CA LEU A 49 20.73 -18.93 2.04
C LEU A 49 21.33 -19.59 3.27
N TYR A 50 22.27 -20.49 3.06
CA TYR A 50 22.93 -21.24 4.13
C TYR A 50 24.38 -20.79 4.30
N PHE A 51 24.71 -20.38 5.51
CA PHE A 51 26.04 -19.95 5.91
C PHE A 51 26.64 -21.01 6.85
N PRO A 52 27.56 -21.87 6.34
CA PRO A 52 28.18 -22.93 7.14
C PRO A 52 29.25 -22.35 8.08
N ARG A 53 29.62 -23.10 9.14
CA ARG A 53 30.65 -22.73 10.11
C ARG A 53 32.00 -22.38 9.49
N GLY A 54 32.35 -23.04 8.38
CA GLY A 54 33.61 -22.84 7.68
C GLY A 54 33.65 -21.65 6.74
N GLY A 55 32.59 -20.83 6.68
CA GLY A 55 32.45 -19.70 5.77
C GLY A 55 31.85 -20.04 4.43
N GLY A 56 31.61 -19.00 3.64
CA GLY A 56 30.91 -19.08 2.36
C GLY A 56 29.39 -19.02 2.50
N CYS A 57 28.70 -19.00 1.37
CA CYS A 57 27.24 -18.99 1.30
C CYS A 57 26.78 -20.02 0.25
N ARG A 58 25.73 -20.74 0.55
CA ARG A 58 25.07 -21.66 -0.39
C ARG A 58 23.65 -21.26 -0.60
N LEU A 59 23.26 -21.16 -1.86
CA LEU A 59 21.89 -20.93 -2.29
C LEU A 59 21.22 -22.30 -2.49
N ILE A 60 20.19 -22.59 -1.72
CA ILE A 60 19.50 -23.90 -1.74
C ILE A 60 18.03 -23.68 -2.12
N PRO A 61 17.67 -23.95 -3.39
CA PRO A 61 16.28 -23.93 -3.80
C PRO A 61 15.56 -25.19 -3.32
N ILE A 62 14.39 -25.00 -2.70
CA ILE A 62 13.53 -26.07 -2.20
C ILE A 62 12.17 -25.92 -2.89
N PRO A 63 12.04 -26.46 -4.12
CA PRO A 63 10.79 -26.40 -4.87
C PRO A 63 9.77 -27.41 -4.32
N GLN A 64 8.49 -27.10 -4.46
CA GLN A 64 7.41 -28.07 -4.17
C GLN A 64 7.35 -29.19 -5.22
N GLY A 65 7.75 -28.89 -6.45
CA GLY A 65 7.70 -29.80 -7.57
C GLY A 65 9.06 -30.48 -7.88
N ARG A 66 9.57 -30.28 -9.09
CA ARG A 66 10.81 -30.91 -9.59
C ARG A 66 12.05 -30.25 -8.99
N THR A 67 13.08 -31.06 -8.77
CA THR A 67 14.38 -30.57 -8.31
C THR A 67 14.99 -29.61 -9.33
N VAL A 68 15.41 -28.46 -8.86
CA VAL A 68 16.03 -27.40 -9.68
C VAL A 68 17.55 -27.68 -9.78
N THR A 69 18.03 -27.97 -10.99
CA THR A 69 19.43 -28.31 -11.24
C THR A 69 20.10 -27.39 -12.24
N THR A 70 19.35 -26.52 -12.91
CA THR A 70 19.85 -25.58 -13.92
C THR A 70 19.37 -24.14 -13.63
N VAL A 71 20.11 -23.16 -14.14
CA VAL A 71 19.74 -21.73 -14.02
C VAL A 71 18.40 -21.45 -14.71
N ALA A 72 18.12 -22.10 -15.84
CA ALA A 72 16.84 -21.93 -16.53
C ALA A 72 15.66 -22.44 -15.68
N ALA A 73 15.80 -23.63 -15.09
CA ALA A 73 14.81 -24.17 -14.18
C ALA A 73 14.65 -23.29 -12.91
N PHE A 74 15.78 -22.73 -12.41
CA PHE A 74 15.72 -21.80 -11.29
C PHE A 74 14.90 -20.54 -11.63
N LYS A 75 15.15 -19.90 -12.75
CA LYS A 75 14.42 -18.70 -13.18
C LYS A 75 12.93 -18.98 -13.39
N SER A 76 12.58 -20.18 -13.84
CA SER A 76 11.18 -20.59 -14.02
C SER A 76 10.46 -20.84 -12.69
N GLU A 77 11.10 -21.53 -11.75
CA GLU A 77 10.52 -21.90 -10.45
C GLU A 77 10.56 -20.77 -9.42
N TYR A 78 11.48 -19.82 -9.60
CA TYR A 78 11.69 -18.64 -8.74
C TYR A 78 11.65 -17.37 -9.59
N PRO A 79 10.48 -16.98 -10.15
CA PRO A 79 10.32 -15.83 -11.03
C PRO A 79 10.29 -14.50 -10.24
N VAL A 80 11.27 -14.31 -9.38
CA VAL A 80 11.42 -13.10 -8.56
C VAL A 80 12.70 -12.39 -8.98
N THR A 81 12.58 -11.13 -9.33
CA THR A 81 13.68 -10.22 -9.57
C THR A 81 13.73 -9.19 -8.45
N VAL A 82 14.87 -9.10 -7.80
CA VAL A 82 15.09 -8.14 -6.69
C VAL A 82 15.99 -7.03 -7.21
N ALA A 83 15.57 -5.78 -7.01
CA ALA A 83 16.41 -4.60 -7.19
C ALA A 83 16.82 -4.08 -5.82
N VAL A 84 18.10 -3.92 -5.59
CA VAL A 84 18.61 -3.45 -4.30
C VAL A 84 19.02 -1.99 -4.41
N VAL A 85 18.48 -1.15 -3.52
CA VAL A 85 18.94 0.21 -3.26
C VAL A 85 19.78 0.14 -1.99
N PRO A 86 21.10 0.13 -2.09
CA PRO A 86 21.98 0.04 -0.92
C PRO A 86 21.96 1.35 -0.13
N VAL A 87 22.52 1.35 1.05
CA VAL A 87 22.82 2.60 1.78
C VAL A 87 23.73 3.47 0.89
N LEU A 88 23.23 4.66 0.53
CA LEU A 88 23.87 5.57 -0.39
C LEU A 88 24.79 6.56 0.33
N GLY A 89 25.93 6.84 -0.25
CA GLY A 89 26.87 7.84 0.21
C GLY A 89 26.93 9.07 -0.71
N LEU A 90 27.71 10.06 -0.33
CA LEU A 90 27.96 11.23 -1.17
C LEU A 90 28.74 10.83 -2.44
N LEU A 91 28.53 11.58 -3.50
CA LEU A 91 29.25 11.37 -4.76
C LEU A 91 30.74 11.67 -4.61
N GLU A 92 31.57 11.01 -5.40
CA GLU A 92 32.99 11.33 -5.50
C GLU A 92 33.17 12.67 -6.23
N HIS A 93 34.15 13.47 -5.78
CA HIS A 93 34.50 14.73 -6.44
C HIS A 93 34.95 14.50 -7.89
N GLU A 94 35.78 13.48 -8.10
CA GLU A 94 36.32 13.10 -9.39
C GLU A 94 35.99 11.65 -9.70
N GLU A 95 35.19 11.43 -10.71
CA GLU A 95 34.81 10.07 -11.13
C GLU A 95 35.52 9.72 -12.43
N ARG A 96 36.39 8.70 -12.38
CA ARG A 96 37.09 8.18 -13.56
C ARG A 96 36.16 7.38 -14.43
N LEU A 97 36.38 7.41 -15.75
CA LEU A 97 35.68 6.52 -16.65
C LEU A 97 36.13 5.07 -16.37
N LEU A 98 35.15 4.21 -16.11
CA LEU A 98 35.34 2.78 -15.84
C LEU A 98 34.76 1.94 -16.97
N GLU A 99 35.06 0.65 -16.96
CA GLU A 99 34.45 -0.30 -17.87
C GLU A 99 32.97 -0.55 -17.47
N LYS A 100 32.11 -0.73 -18.48
CA LYS A 100 30.66 -0.90 -18.31
C LYS A 100 30.30 -2.04 -17.35
N GLU A 101 31.02 -3.17 -17.45
CA GLU A 101 30.81 -4.36 -16.61
C GLU A 101 31.10 -4.08 -15.13
N THR A 102 32.09 -3.24 -14.85
CA THR A 102 32.42 -2.81 -13.48
C THR A 102 31.29 -1.95 -12.91
N VAL A 103 30.78 -1.01 -13.70
CA VAL A 103 29.66 -0.14 -13.30
C VAL A 103 28.41 -0.97 -13.03
N GLN A 104 28.07 -1.90 -13.92
CA GLN A 104 26.91 -2.77 -13.79
C GLN A 104 26.96 -3.64 -12.53
N ARG A 105 28.14 -4.17 -12.19
CA ARG A 105 28.34 -4.99 -10.98
C ARG A 105 28.14 -4.20 -9.69
N ASN A 106 28.51 -2.93 -9.70
CA ASN A 106 28.60 -2.12 -8.49
C ASN A 106 27.36 -1.28 -8.21
N ILE A 107 26.40 -1.17 -9.14
CA ILE A 107 25.23 -0.31 -8.99
C ILE A 107 24.33 -0.71 -7.81
N GLU A 108 24.25 -1.99 -7.47
CA GLU A 108 23.47 -2.52 -6.34
C GLU A 108 24.33 -2.77 -5.09
N SER A 109 25.52 -2.17 -5.02
CA SER A 109 26.45 -2.31 -3.91
C SER A 109 26.71 -0.96 -3.22
N HIS A 110 27.41 -0.99 -2.09
CA HIS A 110 27.89 0.20 -1.40
C HIS A 110 28.81 1.11 -2.25
N LEU A 111 29.24 0.64 -3.41
CA LEU A 111 30.05 1.39 -4.38
C LEU A 111 29.20 2.19 -5.39
N ALA A 112 27.87 2.08 -5.34
CA ALA A 112 26.97 2.76 -6.28
C ALA A 112 27.24 4.27 -6.38
N SER A 113 27.44 4.92 -5.24
CA SER A 113 27.72 6.36 -5.17
C SER A 113 28.99 6.79 -5.89
N ARG A 114 29.98 5.88 -6.05
CA ARG A 114 31.25 6.13 -6.73
C ARG A 114 31.16 5.98 -8.25
N HIS A 115 30.04 5.44 -8.74
CA HIS A 115 29.88 5.11 -10.17
C HIS A 115 28.61 5.77 -10.76
N PHE A 116 28.12 6.81 -10.13
CA PHE A 116 26.87 7.49 -10.50
C PHE A 116 26.93 8.12 -11.90
N ARG A 117 28.01 8.85 -12.22
CA ARG A 117 28.20 9.47 -13.55
C ARG A 117 28.47 8.40 -14.62
N ASN A 118 29.27 7.37 -14.29
CA ASN A 118 29.51 6.24 -15.17
C ASN A 118 28.21 5.50 -15.51
N TYR A 119 27.32 5.32 -14.52
CA TYR A 119 26.03 4.69 -14.78
C TYR A 119 25.28 5.42 -15.88
N TRP A 120 25.05 6.72 -15.74
CA TRP A 120 24.29 7.51 -16.70
C TRP A 120 25.04 7.72 -18.04
N TYR A 121 26.34 7.61 -18.04
CA TYR A 121 27.14 7.63 -19.28
C TYR A 121 26.88 6.38 -20.13
N TYR A 122 26.75 5.21 -19.51
CA TYR A 122 26.51 3.95 -20.23
C TYR A 122 25.05 3.59 -20.43
N TYR A 123 24.13 4.10 -19.60
CA TYR A 123 22.70 3.80 -19.61
C TYR A 123 21.86 5.04 -19.90
N SER A 124 22.27 5.77 -20.95
CA SER A 124 21.63 7.05 -21.35
C SER A 124 20.21 6.91 -21.85
N ASP A 125 19.76 5.73 -22.25
CA ASP A 125 18.42 5.51 -22.82
C ASP A 125 17.28 5.95 -21.88
N ASN A 126 17.47 5.79 -20.57
CA ASN A 126 16.49 6.17 -19.55
C ASN A 126 16.81 7.52 -18.88
N PHE A 127 17.81 8.24 -19.39
CA PHE A 127 18.26 9.49 -18.75
C PHE A 127 17.18 10.58 -18.77
N GLU A 128 16.46 10.74 -19.87
CA GLU A 128 15.39 11.73 -20.01
C GLU A 128 14.31 11.54 -18.94
N GLU A 129 13.90 10.30 -18.71
CA GLU A 129 12.94 9.96 -17.68
C GLU A 129 13.46 10.28 -16.27
N PHE A 130 14.72 9.97 -16.00
CA PHE A 130 15.38 10.32 -14.75
C PHE A 130 15.44 11.84 -14.55
N ALA A 131 15.86 12.59 -15.57
CA ALA A 131 15.95 14.03 -15.52
C ALA A 131 14.57 14.68 -15.27
N GLN A 132 13.54 14.17 -15.92
CA GLN A 132 12.16 14.63 -15.71
C GLN A 132 11.67 14.33 -14.30
N LEU A 133 12.01 13.16 -13.74
CA LEU A 133 11.69 12.79 -12.38
C LEU A 133 12.40 13.72 -11.38
N VAL A 134 13.68 14.05 -11.60
CA VAL A 134 14.41 15.03 -10.80
C VAL A 134 13.72 16.39 -10.84
N ALA A 135 13.43 16.93 -12.02
CA ALA A 135 12.83 18.26 -12.18
C ALA A 135 11.44 18.37 -11.54
N THR A 136 10.65 17.29 -11.57
CA THR A 136 9.30 17.27 -10.97
C THR A 136 9.30 17.07 -9.46
N THR A 137 10.32 16.41 -8.91
CA THR A 137 10.38 16.05 -7.49
C THR A 137 11.29 16.97 -6.67
N TRP A 138 12.18 17.73 -7.33
CA TRP A 138 13.03 18.72 -6.68
C TRP A 138 12.93 20.04 -7.45
N LEU A 139 11.95 20.84 -7.07
CA LEU A 139 11.58 22.05 -7.78
C LEU A 139 12.76 23.03 -7.91
N GLY A 140 12.98 23.52 -9.12
CA GLY A 140 14.04 24.50 -9.43
C GLY A 140 15.39 23.88 -9.73
N MET A 141 15.50 22.55 -9.75
CA MET A 141 16.70 21.82 -10.16
C MET A 141 16.46 21.04 -11.45
N GLU A 142 17.42 21.13 -12.36
CA GLU A 142 17.48 20.31 -13.57
C GLU A 142 18.84 19.60 -13.60
N ILE A 143 18.90 18.42 -14.19
CA ILE A 143 20.13 17.64 -14.29
C ILE A 143 20.46 17.38 -15.75
N LEU A 144 21.73 17.51 -16.10
CA LEU A 144 22.25 17.31 -17.45
C LEU A 144 22.96 15.96 -17.57
N PRO A 145 23.02 15.35 -18.77
CA PRO A 145 23.73 14.10 -18.96
C PRO A 145 25.23 14.25 -18.65
N PRO A 146 25.90 13.18 -18.21
CA PRO A 146 27.32 13.23 -17.94
C PRO A 146 28.13 13.40 -19.22
N GLU A 147 29.20 14.18 -19.11
CA GLU A 147 30.11 14.49 -20.19
C GLU A 147 31.51 13.96 -19.91
N LEU A 148 32.19 13.51 -20.97
CA LEU A 148 33.57 13.07 -20.89
C LEU A 148 34.51 14.27 -20.87
N VAL A 149 35.29 14.39 -19.81
CA VAL A 149 36.34 15.43 -19.72
C VAL A 149 37.60 14.93 -20.35
N ASN A 150 38.18 15.74 -21.27
CA ASN A 150 39.46 15.47 -21.91
C ASN A 150 40.62 15.64 -20.90
N ALA A 151 40.80 14.68 -20.02
CA ALA A 151 41.88 14.61 -19.05
C ALA A 151 42.58 13.25 -19.13
N ARG A 152 43.76 13.13 -18.58
CA ARG A 152 44.45 11.85 -18.40
C ARG A 152 44.64 11.62 -16.90
N PRO A 153 44.02 10.60 -16.30
CA PRO A 153 43.05 9.63 -16.87
C PRO A 153 41.73 10.30 -17.25
N GLN A 154 40.95 9.67 -18.16
CA GLN A 154 39.62 10.12 -18.56
C GLN A 154 38.69 10.18 -17.35
N ARG A 155 37.91 11.24 -17.25
CA ARG A 155 36.95 11.51 -16.13
C ARG A 155 35.59 11.92 -16.69
N LEU A 156 34.59 11.78 -15.85
CA LEU A 156 33.24 12.19 -16.13
C LEU A 156 32.86 13.39 -15.25
N SER A 157 32.21 14.38 -15.82
CA SER A 157 31.55 15.47 -15.11
C SER A 157 30.06 15.46 -15.42
N MET A 158 29.24 15.85 -14.46
CA MET A 158 27.80 15.91 -14.61
C MET A 158 27.31 17.20 -13.96
N PHE A 159 26.52 17.96 -14.68
CA PHE A 159 26.08 19.28 -14.23
C PHE A 159 24.60 19.29 -13.86
N CYS A 160 24.25 20.15 -12.91
CA CYS A 160 22.89 20.50 -12.58
C CYS A 160 22.69 22.02 -12.68
N LEU A 161 21.47 22.44 -12.99
CA LEU A 161 21.07 23.83 -13.04
C LEU A 161 20.17 24.12 -11.83
N GLU A 162 20.56 25.12 -11.05
CA GLU A 162 19.76 25.68 -9.96
C GLU A 162 19.33 27.09 -10.35
N SER A 163 18.09 27.28 -10.77
CA SER A 163 17.54 28.60 -11.13
C SER A 163 18.43 29.40 -12.11
N ARG A 164 19.09 28.79 -13.09
CA ARG A 164 20.03 29.32 -14.10
C ARG A 164 21.51 29.27 -13.69
N ILE A 165 21.88 28.80 -12.52
CA ILE A 165 23.27 28.64 -12.13
C ILE A 165 23.67 27.20 -12.40
N THR A 166 24.63 26.99 -13.29
CA THR A 166 25.18 25.67 -13.58
C THR A 166 26.24 25.29 -12.56
N ARG A 167 26.12 24.12 -11.95
CA ARG A 167 27.11 23.56 -11.01
C ARG A 167 27.39 22.12 -11.35
N GLU A 168 28.60 21.67 -11.12
CA GLU A 168 28.89 20.24 -11.10
C GLU A 168 28.17 19.60 -9.91
N ILE A 169 27.59 18.39 -10.10
CA ILE A 169 26.69 17.77 -9.13
C ILE A 169 27.32 17.54 -7.76
N PHE A 170 28.62 17.33 -7.68
CA PHE A 170 29.32 17.23 -6.39
C PHE A 170 29.17 18.47 -5.52
N TRP A 171 29.06 19.64 -6.13
CA TRP A 171 28.89 20.92 -5.44
C TRP A 171 27.42 21.25 -5.12
N ALA A 172 26.49 20.39 -5.53
CA ALA A 172 25.12 20.46 -5.05
C ALA A 172 25.03 19.96 -3.61
N GLY A 173 23.99 20.36 -2.90
CA GLY A 173 23.75 19.90 -1.53
C GLY A 173 23.69 18.37 -1.41
N SER A 174 24.17 17.83 -0.29
CA SER A 174 24.21 16.37 -0.04
C SER A 174 22.85 15.69 -0.25
N GLY A 175 21.77 16.31 0.21
CA GLY A 175 20.42 15.77 0.02
C GLY A 175 20.05 15.63 -1.46
N PHE A 176 20.42 16.60 -2.31
CA PHE A 176 20.17 16.49 -3.74
C PHE A 176 20.99 15.38 -4.41
N GLN A 177 22.26 15.21 -4.01
CA GLN A 177 23.11 14.14 -4.52
C GLN A 177 22.51 12.75 -4.20
N ILE A 178 22.07 12.54 -2.95
CA ILE A 178 21.41 11.29 -2.53
C ILE A 178 20.08 11.12 -3.26
N TRP A 179 19.31 12.19 -3.41
CA TRP A 179 18.04 12.14 -4.13
C TRP A 179 18.20 11.68 -5.57
N CYS A 180 19.16 12.22 -6.30
CA CYS A 180 19.47 11.79 -7.66
C CYS A 180 19.86 10.31 -7.72
N GLN A 181 20.64 9.83 -6.75
CA GLN A 181 21.02 8.42 -6.68
C GLN A 181 19.80 7.52 -6.40
N LEU A 182 18.93 7.88 -5.44
CA LEU A 182 17.70 7.16 -5.18
C LEU A 182 16.79 7.08 -6.41
N LEU A 183 16.59 8.22 -7.10
CA LEU A 183 15.80 8.25 -8.33
C LEU A 183 16.42 7.40 -9.44
N THR A 184 17.74 7.31 -9.53
CA THR A 184 18.44 6.39 -10.44
C THR A 184 18.05 4.95 -10.16
N HIS A 185 18.04 4.53 -8.90
CA HIS A 185 17.62 3.18 -8.53
C HIS A 185 16.12 2.96 -8.77
N VAL A 186 15.27 3.96 -8.56
CA VAL A 186 13.83 3.89 -8.90
C VAL A 186 13.62 3.64 -10.39
N VAL A 187 14.35 4.37 -11.25
CA VAL A 187 14.26 4.18 -12.71
C VAL A 187 14.83 2.83 -13.14
N ASN A 188 15.99 2.44 -12.59
CA ASN A 188 16.64 1.16 -12.88
C ASN A 188 15.84 -0.05 -12.38
N GLY A 189 15.19 0.08 -11.23
CA GLY A 189 14.40 -1.00 -10.61
C GLY A 189 13.02 -1.23 -11.23
N ARG A 190 12.65 -0.48 -12.28
CA ARG A 190 11.38 -0.70 -12.98
C ARG A 190 11.31 -2.08 -13.60
N GLY A 191 10.20 -2.76 -13.37
CA GLY A 191 10.01 -4.14 -13.81
C GLY A 191 10.62 -5.19 -12.87
N SER A 192 11.31 -4.79 -11.78
CA SER A 192 11.66 -5.73 -10.73
C SER A 192 10.42 -6.12 -9.91
N THR A 193 10.41 -7.37 -9.43
CA THR A 193 9.29 -7.88 -8.63
C THR A 193 9.28 -7.25 -7.24
N VAL A 194 10.46 -7.10 -6.64
CA VAL A 194 10.62 -6.57 -5.28
C VAL A 194 11.83 -5.64 -5.20
N PRO A 195 11.63 -4.31 -5.18
CA PRO A 195 12.65 -3.37 -4.73
C PRO A 195 12.91 -3.52 -3.22
N VAL A 196 14.19 -3.61 -2.85
CA VAL A 196 14.66 -3.60 -1.46
C VAL A 196 15.42 -2.32 -1.22
N VAL A 197 15.00 -1.50 -0.27
CA VAL A 197 15.57 -0.17 0.00
C VAL A 197 16.08 -0.15 1.44
N ASP A 198 17.36 0.14 1.61
CA ASP A 198 18.02 0.15 2.91
C ASP A 198 18.39 1.57 3.34
N GLU A 199 17.87 2.00 4.51
CA GLU A 199 18.16 3.29 5.16
C GLU A 199 18.08 4.51 4.20
N PRO A 200 16.99 4.71 3.45
CA PRO A 200 16.92 5.77 2.44
C PRO A 200 16.87 7.18 3.02
N GLU A 201 16.64 7.32 4.32
CA GLU A 201 16.54 8.60 5.02
C GLU A 201 17.85 9.37 5.16
N ILE A 202 18.99 8.70 5.01
CA ILE A 202 20.31 9.29 5.23
C ILE A 202 20.51 10.53 4.33
N TYR A 203 20.87 11.65 4.92
CA TYR A 203 21.04 12.97 4.29
C TYR A 203 19.78 13.59 3.68
N LEU A 204 18.62 12.97 3.77
CA LEU A 204 17.37 13.53 3.23
C LEU A 204 16.62 14.37 4.27
N HIS A 205 16.11 15.52 3.81
CA HIS A 205 15.17 16.31 4.60
C HIS A 205 13.85 15.52 4.79
N PRO A 206 13.16 15.66 5.93
CA PRO A 206 11.88 15.00 6.21
C PRO A 206 10.86 15.03 5.08
N ASP A 207 10.69 16.18 4.41
CA ASP A 207 9.74 16.30 3.29
C ASP A 207 10.11 15.39 2.10
N VAL A 208 11.40 15.26 1.83
CA VAL A 208 11.93 14.42 0.74
C VAL A 208 11.78 12.94 1.08
N GLN A 209 11.97 12.56 2.35
CA GLN A 209 11.73 11.20 2.83
C GLN A 209 10.28 10.77 2.60
N ARG A 210 9.32 11.63 2.93
CA ARG A 210 7.89 11.40 2.69
C ARG A 210 7.58 11.29 1.19
N GLN A 211 8.16 12.19 0.39
CA GLN A 211 7.99 12.16 -1.06
C GLN A 211 8.49 10.85 -1.68
N LEU A 212 9.59 10.29 -1.17
CA LEU A 212 10.12 9.01 -1.61
C LEU A 212 9.11 7.87 -1.45
N VAL A 213 8.45 7.79 -0.29
CA VAL A 213 7.40 6.78 -0.04
C VAL A 213 6.29 6.89 -1.09
N GLY A 214 5.85 8.11 -1.41
CA GLY A 214 4.85 8.35 -2.45
C GLY A 214 5.31 7.92 -3.84
N ILE A 215 6.58 8.17 -4.21
CA ILE A 215 7.15 7.76 -5.50
C ILE A 215 7.21 6.23 -5.59
N LEU A 216 7.72 5.58 -4.57
CA LEU A 216 7.83 4.12 -4.53
C LEU A 216 6.45 3.45 -4.62
N ARG A 217 5.45 3.93 -3.89
CA ARG A 217 4.08 3.40 -4.01
C ARG A 217 3.50 3.49 -5.42
N ARG A 218 3.82 4.55 -6.17
CA ARG A 218 3.37 4.71 -7.56
C ARG A 218 4.02 3.72 -8.52
N SER A 219 5.15 3.11 -8.17
CA SER A 219 5.80 2.10 -9.02
C SER A 219 4.99 0.80 -9.16
N GLY A 220 4.05 0.54 -8.24
CA GLY A 220 3.18 -0.64 -8.26
C GLY A 220 3.85 -1.96 -7.89
N SER A 221 5.14 -1.95 -7.54
CA SER A 221 5.87 -3.15 -7.08
C SER A 221 5.66 -3.38 -5.58
N ASP A 222 5.82 -4.61 -5.12
CA ASP A 222 5.93 -4.92 -3.68
C ASP A 222 7.30 -4.44 -3.18
N ILE A 223 7.32 -3.51 -2.25
CA ILE A 223 8.54 -2.87 -1.76
C ILE A 223 8.86 -3.36 -0.36
N VAL A 224 10.12 -3.71 -0.12
CA VAL A 224 10.66 -3.95 1.22
C VAL A 224 11.62 -2.82 1.56
N MET A 225 11.34 -2.09 2.63
CA MET A 225 12.15 -0.97 3.07
C MET A 225 12.58 -1.18 4.52
N ALA A 226 13.88 -1.05 4.79
CA ALA A 226 14.40 -0.94 6.15
C ALA A 226 14.62 0.54 6.47
N SER A 227 14.03 1.01 7.55
CA SER A 227 14.11 2.42 7.96
C SER A 227 13.89 2.56 9.46
N HIS A 228 14.53 3.54 10.06
CA HIS A 228 14.24 4.00 11.41
C HIS A 228 13.72 5.45 11.45
N SER A 229 13.37 6.01 10.29
CA SER A 229 12.83 7.36 10.18
C SER A 229 11.37 7.43 10.60
N PRO A 230 11.03 8.30 11.57
CA PRO A 230 9.64 8.57 11.92
C PRO A 230 8.80 9.05 10.74
N GLU A 231 9.42 9.77 9.81
CA GLU A 231 8.76 10.34 8.63
C GLU A 231 8.33 9.25 7.64
N ILE A 232 9.20 8.27 7.41
CA ILE A 232 8.89 7.12 6.55
C ILE A 232 7.87 6.21 7.23
N ILE A 233 8.08 5.88 8.50
CA ILE A 233 7.17 5.04 9.29
C ILE A 233 5.80 5.73 9.39
N GLY A 234 5.79 7.04 9.61
CA GLY A 234 4.58 7.84 9.67
C GLY A 234 3.77 7.91 8.37
N GLU A 235 4.35 7.67 7.20
CA GLU A 235 3.64 7.58 5.91
C GLU A 235 3.13 6.17 5.60
N ALA A 236 3.64 5.14 6.27
CA ALA A 236 3.19 3.76 6.08
C ALA A 236 1.82 3.53 6.73
N ASP A 237 1.01 2.64 6.15
CA ASP A 237 -0.15 2.12 6.85
C ASP A 237 0.32 1.17 7.96
N PRO A 238 -0.36 1.10 9.12
CA PRO A 238 0.08 0.22 10.21
C PRO A 238 0.33 -1.22 9.78
N SER A 239 -0.52 -1.75 8.90
CA SER A 239 -0.38 -3.10 8.36
C SER A 239 0.83 -3.31 7.43
N GLU A 240 1.46 -2.25 6.96
CA GLU A 240 2.69 -2.30 6.15
C GLU A 240 3.94 -2.36 7.03
N VAL A 241 3.84 -1.96 8.30
CA VAL A 241 4.98 -1.86 9.23
C VAL A 241 5.22 -3.19 9.94
N VAL A 242 6.45 -3.66 9.88
CA VAL A 242 6.92 -4.85 10.60
C VAL A 242 8.03 -4.45 11.56
N LEU A 243 7.76 -4.55 12.86
CA LEU A 243 8.78 -4.34 13.89
C LEU A 243 9.69 -5.56 13.99
N VAL A 244 10.98 -5.35 13.81
CA VAL A 244 12.02 -6.36 14.01
C VAL A 244 12.75 -6.07 15.32
N ASP A 245 12.59 -6.96 16.30
CA ASP A 245 13.26 -6.88 17.61
C ASP A 245 14.21 -8.07 17.75
N LYS A 246 15.49 -7.81 18.00
CA LYS A 246 16.52 -8.84 18.20
C LYS A 246 16.20 -9.84 19.32
N LYS A 247 15.37 -9.43 20.30
CA LYS A 247 14.92 -10.29 21.42
C LYS A 247 13.79 -11.24 21.01
N ARG A 248 13.16 -11.04 19.87
CA ARG A 248 12.04 -11.84 19.38
C ARG A 248 12.46 -12.70 18.19
N ARG A 249 11.90 -13.90 18.11
CA ARG A 249 12.20 -14.84 17.01
C ARG A 249 11.52 -14.51 15.69
N ALA A 250 10.53 -13.62 15.71
CA ALA A 250 9.76 -13.24 14.51
C ALA A 250 9.46 -11.75 14.52
N GLY A 251 9.44 -11.14 13.33
CA GLY A 251 8.96 -9.77 13.14
C GLY A 251 7.48 -9.66 13.50
N GLN A 252 7.10 -8.56 14.12
CA GLN A 252 5.73 -8.26 14.52
C GLN A 252 5.13 -7.25 13.55
N ARG A 253 4.13 -7.69 12.77
CA ARG A 253 3.34 -6.77 11.94
C ARG A 253 2.39 -5.96 12.82
N LEU A 254 2.39 -4.66 12.63
CA LEU A 254 1.53 -3.76 13.39
C LEU A 254 0.09 -3.82 12.86
N ARG A 255 -0.88 -3.38 13.67
CA ARG A 255 -2.30 -3.51 13.34
C ARG A 255 -3.04 -2.16 13.34
N ASP A 256 -2.55 -1.21 14.11
CA ASP A 256 -3.19 0.07 14.35
C ASP A 256 -2.16 1.18 14.57
N VAL A 257 -2.64 2.42 14.55
CA VAL A 257 -1.80 3.62 14.72
C VAL A 257 -1.16 3.68 16.11
N ASP A 258 -1.83 3.18 17.14
CA ASP A 258 -1.30 3.17 18.51
C ASP A 258 -0.06 2.27 18.62
N ALA A 259 -0.08 1.13 17.91
CA ALA A 259 1.09 0.26 17.81
C ALA A 259 2.25 0.94 17.06
N VAL A 260 1.97 1.70 15.99
CA VAL A 260 2.99 2.49 15.28
C VAL A 260 3.53 3.59 16.19
N GLN A 261 2.67 4.30 16.93
CA GLN A 261 3.11 5.32 17.89
C GLN A 261 4.03 4.72 18.95
N THR A 262 3.69 3.54 19.49
CA THR A 262 4.53 2.82 20.45
C THR A 262 5.93 2.52 19.88
N VAL A 263 6.02 2.15 18.60
CA VAL A 263 7.31 1.92 17.91
C VAL A 263 8.10 3.22 17.81
N LEU A 264 7.46 4.33 17.43
CA LEU A 264 8.13 5.63 17.35
C LEU A 264 8.67 6.08 18.71
N ASP A 265 7.91 5.89 19.76
CA ASP A 265 8.37 6.18 21.14
C ASP A 265 9.59 5.33 21.51
N GLN A 266 9.63 4.05 21.09
CA GLN A 266 10.77 3.15 21.32
C GLN A 266 12.04 3.56 20.55
N ILE A 267 11.92 4.15 19.37
CA ILE A 267 13.06 4.70 18.61
C ILE A 267 13.43 6.12 19.02
N GLY A 268 12.79 6.63 20.09
CA GLY A 268 13.09 7.95 20.66
C GLY A 268 12.44 9.13 19.95
N SER A 269 11.42 8.88 19.12
CA SER A 269 10.65 9.96 18.49
C SER A 269 9.59 10.48 19.44
N SER A 270 9.54 11.79 19.64
CA SER A 270 8.46 12.49 20.36
C SER A 270 7.30 12.90 19.45
N GLN A 271 7.32 12.51 18.19
CA GLN A 271 6.30 12.89 17.21
C GLN A 271 5.00 12.09 17.41
N ASN A 272 3.88 12.79 17.52
CA ASN A 272 2.57 12.18 17.38
C ASN A 272 2.18 12.15 15.90
N ILE A 273 2.16 10.94 15.31
CA ILE A 273 1.93 10.74 13.87
C ILE A 273 0.63 11.41 13.43
N THR A 274 -0.44 11.14 14.16
CA THR A 274 -1.77 11.65 13.79
C THR A 274 -1.79 13.17 13.80
N LEU A 275 -1.25 13.80 14.86
CA LEU A 275 -1.18 15.25 14.95
C LEU A 275 -0.26 15.85 13.88
N THR A 276 0.87 15.22 13.60
CA THR A 276 1.81 15.67 12.56
C THR A 276 1.17 15.60 11.17
N ARG A 277 0.51 14.49 10.83
CA ARG A 277 -0.23 14.34 9.57
C ARG A 277 -1.37 15.36 9.46
N LEU A 278 -2.14 15.58 10.52
CA LEU A 278 -3.22 16.57 10.56
C LEU A 278 -2.71 17.99 10.33
N ALA A 279 -1.66 18.39 11.03
CA ALA A 279 -1.07 19.71 10.89
C ALA A 279 -0.50 19.97 9.48
N ARG A 280 0.07 18.94 8.85
CA ARG A 280 0.64 19.02 7.51
C ARG A 280 -0.42 19.04 6.42
N ASN A 281 -1.27 18.04 6.39
CA ASN A 281 -2.19 17.82 5.29
C ASN A 281 -3.35 18.81 5.30
N ARG A 282 -3.75 19.27 6.48
CA ARG A 282 -4.93 20.15 6.69
C ARG A 282 -6.22 19.61 6.06
N ARG A 283 -6.22 18.33 5.69
CA ARG A 283 -7.34 17.60 5.10
C ARG A 283 -7.52 16.30 5.86
N VAL A 284 -8.66 16.18 6.49
CA VAL A 284 -9.03 15.02 7.30
C VAL A 284 -10.14 14.28 6.58
N LEU A 285 -9.96 13.00 6.40
CA LEU A 285 -10.98 12.10 5.89
C LEU A 285 -11.39 11.15 7.01
N PHE A 286 -12.60 11.31 7.53
CA PHE A 286 -13.17 10.34 8.44
C PHE A 286 -13.72 9.17 7.63
N VAL A 287 -13.25 7.97 7.95
CA VAL A 287 -13.70 6.68 7.41
C VAL A 287 -14.17 5.79 8.54
N GLU A 288 -14.87 4.71 8.27
CA GLU A 288 -15.32 3.82 9.33
C GLU A 288 -14.15 3.14 10.01
N ASP A 289 -13.25 2.49 9.20
CA ASP A 289 -11.96 2.01 9.67
C ASP A 289 -10.83 2.31 8.65
N GLU A 290 -9.58 2.06 9.01
CA GLU A 290 -8.43 2.32 8.13
C GLU A 290 -8.41 1.43 6.88
N TYR A 291 -9.02 0.26 6.97
CA TYR A 291 -9.13 -0.69 5.86
C TYR A 291 -9.98 -0.13 4.71
N ASP A 292 -11.02 0.65 5.03
CA ASP A 292 -11.90 1.28 4.04
C ASP A 292 -11.11 2.24 3.16
N PHE A 293 -10.26 3.06 3.77
CA PHE A 293 -9.39 3.96 3.00
C PHE A 293 -8.41 3.18 2.12
N GLY A 294 -7.93 2.03 2.57
CA GLY A 294 -7.12 1.13 1.77
C GLY A 294 -7.84 0.66 0.49
N ILE A 295 -9.12 0.28 0.58
CA ILE A 295 -9.94 -0.10 -0.59
C ILE A 295 -10.17 1.11 -1.50
N ILE A 296 -10.53 2.28 -0.95
CA ILE A 296 -10.73 3.52 -1.71
C ILE A 296 -9.48 3.85 -2.53
N ARG A 297 -8.29 3.78 -1.92
CA ARG A 297 -7.01 4.02 -2.61
C ARG A 297 -6.76 3.06 -3.76
N ARG A 298 -7.10 1.77 -3.61
CA ARG A 298 -6.98 0.77 -4.70
C ARG A 298 -7.90 1.10 -5.87
N PHE A 299 -9.15 1.50 -5.60
CA PHE A 299 -10.05 1.97 -6.65
C PHE A 299 -9.57 3.28 -7.28
N ALA A 300 -9.01 4.21 -6.51
CA ALA A 300 -8.40 5.43 -7.04
C ALA A 300 -7.25 5.09 -8.00
N GLN A 301 -6.39 4.14 -7.64
CA GLN A 301 -5.31 3.66 -8.51
C GLN A 301 -5.86 3.02 -9.78
N ARG A 302 -6.89 2.18 -9.67
CA ARG A 302 -7.53 1.54 -10.82
C ARG A 302 -8.14 2.55 -11.78
N LEU A 303 -8.70 3.65 -11.27
CA LEU A 303 -9.27 4.75 -12.04
C LEU A 303 -8.20 5.75 -12.55
N GLY A 304 -6.90 5.48 -12.35
CA GLY A 304 -5.81 6.34 -12.81
C GLY A 304 -5.56 7.58 -11.93
N ASN A 305 -6.19 7.65 -10.75
CA ASN A 305 -6.01 8.74 -9.81
C ASN A 305 -4.84 8.44 -8.84
N THR A 306 -3.61 8.59 -9.34
CA THR A 306 -2.38 8.21 -8.64
C THR A 306 -2.12 9.01 -7.38
N GLU A 307 -2.52 10.29 -7.35
CA GLU A 307 -2.29 11.17 -6.22
C GLU A 307 -3.18 10.78 -5.01
N LEU A 308 -4.46 10.54 -5.24
CA LEU A 308 -5.34 10.05 -4.19
C LEU A 308 -4.93 8.63 -3.74
N ALA A 309 -4.51 7.78 -4.69
CA ALA A 309 -4.02 6.44 -4.40
C ALA A 309 -2.77 6.44 -3.50
N SER A 310 -1.90 7.44 -3.61
CA SER A 310 -0.72 7.58 -2.73
C SER A 310 -1.10 7.82 -1.27
N GLY A 311 -2.24 8.45 -0.99
CA GLY A 311 -2.71 8.78 0.35
C GLY A 311 -1.92 9.87 1.07
N SER A 312 -0.97 10.53 0.40
CA SER A 312 0.00 11.43 1.04
C SER A 312 -0.57 12.78 1.47
N GLU A 313 -1.64 13.26 0.83
CA GLU A 313 -2.19 14.61 1.07
C GLU A 313 -3.48 14.62 1.91
N VAL A 314 -3.97 13.47 2.29
CA VAL A 314 -5.21 13.30 3.07
C VAL A 314 -4.90 12.43 4.29
N THR A 315 -5.28 12.89 5.48
CA THR A 315 -5.14 12.11 6.71
C THR A 315 -6.44 11.37 6.97
N ALA A 316 -6.43 10.05 6.79
CA ALA A 316 -7.55 9.20 7.17
C ALA A 316 -7.59 9.03 8.69
N VAL A 317 -8.76 9.17 9.27
CA VAL A 317 -9.01 8.99 10.71
C VAL A 317 -10.20 8.06 10.88
N PRO A 318 -10.06 6.93 11.59
CA PRO A 318 -11.16 6.02 11.84
C PRO A 318 -12.19 6.67 12.77
N SER A 319 -13.47 6.60 12.40
CA SER A 319 -14.58 7.18 13.15
C SER A 319 -15.32 6.17 14.04
N ASN A 320 -15.04 4.88 13.89
CA ASN A 320 -15.71 3.77 14.58
C ASN A 320 -17.22 3.67 14.26
N GLY A 321 -17.58 3.89 13.01
CA GLY A 321 -18.91 3.64 12.47
C GLY A 321 -19.85 4.85 12.43
N PHE A 322 -20.96 4.65 11.73
CA PHE A 322 -21.99 5.66 11.49
C PHE A 322 -22.53 6.33 12.77
N SER A 323 -22.69 5.58 13.86
CA SER A 323 -23.20 6.09 15.14
C SER A 323 -22.30 7.15 15.79
N SER A 324 -21.09 7.38 15.26
CA SER A 324 -20.12 8.35 15.77
C SER A 324 -20.12 9.70 15.03
N TRP A 325 -21.10 9.96 14.16
CA TRP A 325 -21.17 11.20 13.39
C TRP A 325 -21.16 12.48 14.25
N GLU A 326 -21.77 12.44 15.44
CA GLU A 326 -21.73 13.55 16.40
C GLU A 326 -20.30 13.81 16.89
N ARG A 327 -19.52 12.77 17.10
CA ARG A 327 -18.11 12.88 17.46
C ARG A 327 -17.30 13.51 16.33
N VAL A 328 -17.57 13.15 15.08
CA VAL A 328 -16.93 13.75 13.90
C VAL A 328 -17.25 15.24 13.83
N GLN A 329 -18.48 15.62 14.06
CA GLN A 329 -18.89 17.02 14.11
C GLN A 329 -18.16 17.78 15.25
N ALA A 330 -18.08 17.20 16.44
CA ALA A 330 -17.37 17.78 17.57
C ALA A 330 -15.84 17.89 17.30
N MET A 331 -15.24 16.88 16.68
CA MET A 331 -13.83 16.91 16.29
C MET A 331 -13.57 17.95 15.20
N GLY A 332 -14.48 18.09 14.23
CA GLY A 332 -14.44 19.13 13.20
C GLY A 332 -14.42 20.55 13.76
N TRP A 333 -15.05 20.76 14.89
CA TRP A 333 -15.05 22.04 15.60
C TRP A 333 -13.83 22.21 16.53
N GLY A 334 -13.42 21.16 17.23
CA GLY A 334 -12.36 21.20 18.25
C GLY A 334 -10.95 21.21 17.71
N ILE A 335 -10.66 20.36 16.70
CA ILE A 335 -9.30 20.21 16.15
C ILE A 335 -8.77 21.50 15.51
N PRO A 336 -9.53 22.24 14.67
CA PRO A 336 -9.05 23.51 14.10
C PRO A 336 -8.69 24.55 15.18
N ARG A 337 -9.47 24.62 16.25
CA ARG A 337 -9.20 25.54 17.37
C ARG A 337 -7.94 25.14 18.14
N THR A 338 -7.72 23.86 18.34
CA THR A 338 -6.54 23.34 19.06
C THR A 338 -5.26 23.55 18.25
N LEU A 339 -5.32 23.35 16.93
CA LEU A 339 -4.16 23.50 16.05
C LEU A 339 -3.96 24.95 15.55
N GLY A 340 -4.91 25.86 15.82
CA GLY A 340 -4.87 27.24 15.33
C GLY A 340 -4.90 27.36 13.80
N GLN A 341 -5.47 26.36 13.11
CA GLN A 341 -5.49 26.26 11.65
C GLN A 341 -6.83 25.74 11.15
N ASN A 342 -7.27 26.23 9.99
CA ASN A 342 -8.47 25.71 9.33
C ASN A 342 -8.19 24.35 8.71
N LEU A 343 -8.95 23.32 9.12
CA LEU A 343 -8.93 21.99 8.54
C LEU A 343 -10.11 21.81 7.58
N LEU A 344 -9.86 21.20 6.44
CA LEU A 344 -10.92 20.68 5.58
C LEU A 344 -11.27 19.28 6.04
N ILE A 345 -12.55 19.00 6.17
CA ILE A 345 -13.05 17.72 6.65
C ILE A 345 -13.90 17.07 5.56
N ALA A 346 -13.61 15.81 5.31
CA ALA A 346 -14.41 14.92 4.50
C ALA A 346 -14.87 13.73 5.33
N VAL A 347 -16.01 13.16 4.99
CA VAL A 347 -16.59 12.01 5.67
C VAL A 347 -17.05 10.99 4.65
N VAL A 348 -16.65 9.72 4.84
CA VAL A 348 -17.12 8.58 4.06
C VAL A 348 -17.59 7.52 5.05
N TYR A 349 -18.86 7.19 4.99
CA TYR A 349 -19.48 6.19 5.84
C TYR A 349 -20.09 5.05 5.05
N ASP A 350 -20.05 3.87 5.63
CA ASP A 350 -20.88 2.77 5.23
C ASP A 350 -22.37 3.10 5.40
N ARG A 351 -23.20 2.56 4.56
CA ARG A 351 -24.64 2.70 4.69
C ARG A 351 -25.18 1.90 5.87
N ASP A 352 -24.51 0.82 6.21
CA ASP A 352 -25.01 -0.15 7.19
C ASP A 352 -26.47 -0.58 6.94
N TYR A 353 -27.23 -0.79 7.99
CA TYR A 353 -28.65 -1.14 7.92
C TYR A 353 -29.57 0.09 8.06
N TRP A 354 -29.01 1.31 7.86
CA TRP A 354 -29.76 2.55 8.02
C TRP A 354 -30.72 2.82 6.86
N SER A 355 -31.87 3.41 7.19
CA SER A 355 -32.83 3.84 6.17
C SER A 355 -32.33 5.08 5.42
N THR A 356 -32.80 5.27 4.19
CA THR A 356 -32.42 6.42 3.37
C THR A 356 -32.77 7.74 4.05
N GLU A 357 -33.93 7.82 4.72
CA GLU A 357 -34.37 9.02 5.43
C GLU A 357 -33.40 9.38 6.58
N HIS A 358 -32.94 8.36 7.33
CA HIS A 358 -31.95 8.59 8.39
C HIS A 358 -30.61 9.08 7.82
N ILE A 359 -30.12 8.46 6.77
CA ILE A 359 -28.89 8.87 6.10
C ILE A 359 -29.00 10.32 5.60
N ASP A 360 -30.13 10.70 5.00
CA ASP A 360 -30.34 12.06 4.48
C ASP A 360 -30.38 13.10 5.61
N ASP A 361 -30.95 12.76 6.76
CA ASP A 361 -30.95 13.63 7.93
C ASP A 361 -29.54 13.84 8.50
N VAL A 362 -28.76 12.78 8.62
CA VAL A 362 -27.36 12.87 9.08
C VAL A 362 -26.49 13.60 8.06
N ARG A 363 -26.70 13.34 6.76
CA ARG A 363 -25.99 14.03 5.68
C ARG A 363 -26.17 15.54 5.77
N LYS A 364 -27.40 16.02 5.90
CA LYS A 364 -27.69 17.45 6.05
C LYS A 364 -26.99 18.09 7.25
N LYS A 365 -26.89 17.36 8.37
CA LYS A 365 -26.19 17.84 9.56
C LYS A 365 -24.67 17.91 9.35
N LEU A 366 -24.08 16.92 8.66
CA LEU A 366 -22.66 16.88 8.37
C LEU A 366 -22.25 17.92 7.31
N GLU A 367 -23.06 18.16 6.29
CA GLU A 367 -22.80 19.14 5.22
C GLU A 367 -22.63 20.58 5.73
N VAL A 368 -23.13 20.89 6.92
CA VAL A 368 -22.92 22.20 7.54
C VAL A 368 -21.48 22.44 7.97
N SER A 369 -20.77 21.38 8.38
CA SER A 369 -19.42 21.48 8.98
C SER A 369 -18.32 20.76 8.21
N THR A 370 -18.66 20.12 7.09
CA THR A 370 -17.71 19.31 6.31
C THR A 370 -17.69 19.75 4.85
N ALA A 371 -16.53 19.61 4.22
CA ALA A 371 -16.33 19.98 2.81
C ALA A 371 -16.79 18.89 1.83
N PHE A 372 -16.92 17.64 2.30
CA PHE A 372 -17.38 16.52 1.50
C PHE A 372 -18.00 15.45 2.39
N VAL A 373 -19.16 14.95 2.00
CA VAL A 373 -19.87 13.85 2.67
C VAL A 373 -20.29 12.82 1.66
N HIS A 374 -19.94 11.56 1.92
CA HIS A 374 -20.37 10.43 1.12
C HIS A 374 -20.88 9.31 2.01
N PHE A 375 -22.00 8.72 1.63
CA PHE A 375 -22.52 7.46 2.15
C PHE A 375 -22.55 6.47 1.02
N HIS A 376 -21.99 5.30 1.23
CA HIS A 376 -22.03 4.24 0.23
C HIS A 376 -23.47 3.89 -0.15
N SER A 377 -23.72 3.59 -1.42
CA SER A 377 -25.04 3.10 -1.87
C SER A 377 -25.29 1.67 -1.40
N ARG A 378 -24.22 0.90 -1.23
CA ARG A 378 -24.21 -0.46 -0.68
C ARG A 378 -24.00 -0.44 0.83
N LYS A 379 -24.28 -1.57 1.48
CA LYS A 379 -24.23 -1.66 2.95
C LYS A 379 -22.84 -1.31 3.50
N GLU A 380 -21.79 -1.90 2.95
CA GLU A 380 -20.39 -1.74 3.35
C GLU A 380 -19.51 -1.60 2.09
N ILE A 381 -18.32 -1.07 2.24
CA ILE A 381 -17.39 -0.93 1.11
C ILE A 381 -17.02 -2.30 0.50
N GLU A 382 -16.95 -3.36 1.30
CA GLU A 382 -16.67 -4.71 0.79
C GLU A 382 -17.75 -5.25 -0.16
N ASN A 383 -18.98 -4.74 -0.09
CA ASN A 383 -20.03 -5.13 -1.02
C ASN A 383 -19.69 -4.82 -2.49
N TYR A 384 -18.81 -3.84 -2.73
CA TYR A 384 -18.31 -3.56 -4.08
C TYR A 384 -17.36 -4.63 -4.61
N LEU A 385 -16.74 -5.42 -3.72
CA LEU A 385 -15.87 -6.54 -4.07
C LEU A 385 -16.64 -7.85 -4.34
N LEU A 386 -17.96 -7.87 -4.10
CA LEU A 386 -18.82 -9.04 -4.24
C LEU A 386 -19.51 -9.14 -5.61
N ILE A 387 -18.96 -8.52 -6.66
CA ILE A 387 -19.47 -8.63 -8.02
C ILE A 387 -19.04 -9.99 -8.61
N PRO A 388 -19.98 -10.92 -8.94
CA PRO A 388 -19.64 -12.28 -9.30
C PRO A 388 -18.67 -12.39 -10.48
N SER A 389 -18.88 -11.63 -11.56
CA SER A 389 -18.01 -11.63 -12.73
C SER A 389 -16.58 -11.18 -12.42
N VAL A 390 -16.43 -10.10 -11.61
CA VAL A 390 -15.14 -9.55 -11.21
C VAL A 390 -14.41 -10.51 -10.29
N PHE A 391 -15.09 -11.02 -9.26
CA PHE A 391 -14.51 -12.00 -8.33
C PHE A 391 -14.08 -13.27 -9.06
N THR A 392 -14.85 -13.73 -10.05
CA THR A 392 -14.50 -14.90 -10.88
C THR A 392 -13.23 -14.66 -11.67
N ARG A 393 -13.06 -13.50 -12.31
CA ARG A 393 -11.80 -13.18 -13.02
C ARG A 393 -10.62 -13.19 -12.07
N ALA A 394 -10.75 -12.53 -10.90
CA ALA A 394 -9.72 -12.54 -9.87
C ALA A 394 -9.39 -13.96 -9.38
N LEU A 395 -10.39 -14.83 -9.30
CA LEU A 395 -10.22 -16.23 -8.91
C LEU A 395 -9.54 -17.05 -10.03
N ILE A 396 -9.94 -16.87 -11.27
CA ILE A 396 -9.32 -17.52 -12.43
C ILE A 396 -7.84 -17.13 -12.51
N ASP A 397 -7.52 -15.84 -12.42
CA ASP A 397 -6.15 -15.35 -12.45
C ASP A 397 -5.32 -15.96 -11.31
N ALA A 398 -5.90 -16.11 -10.10
CA ALA A 398 -5.24 -16.75 -8.99
C ALA A 398 -5.00 -18.26 -9.21
N VAL A 399 -5.92 -18.95 -9.88
CA VAL A 399 -5.80 -20.39 -10.22
C VAL A 399 -4.77 -20.56 -11.32
N VAL A 400 -4.87 -19.79 -12.42
CA VAL A 400 -3.91 -19.84 -13.55
C VAL A 400 -2.49 -19.57 -13.07
N GLU A 401 -2.29 -18.52 -12.27
CA GLU A 401 -0.98 -18.21 -11.69
C GLU A 401 -0.43 -19.37 -10.84
N ARG A 402 -1.31 -20.12 -10.19
CA ARG A 402 -0.92 -21.29 -9.42
C ARG A 402 -0.65 -22.54 -10.28
N GLU A 403 -1.42 -22.73 -11.35
CA GLU A 403 -1.18 -23.79 -12.33
C GLU A 403 0.13 -23.58 -13.10
N GLU A 404 0.43 -22.35 -13.50
CA GLU A 404 1.71 -21.98 -14.12
C GLU A 404 2.90 -22.30 -13.19
N ARG A 405 2.68 -22.25 -11.86
CA ARG A 405 3.66 -22.63 -10.84
C ARG A 405 3.78 -24.15 -10.63
N GLY A 406 3.00 -24.96 -11.35
CA GLY A 406 3.09 -26.42 -11.34
C GLY A 406 2.44 -27.12 -10.14
N GLU A 407 1.62 -26.41 -9.35
CA GLU A 407 1.06 -26.94 -8.10
C GLU A 407 -0.18 -27.82 -8.29
N PHE A 408 -0.92 -27.72 -9.40
CA PHE A 408 -2.11 -28.55 -9.71
C PHE A 408 -2.30 -28.72 -11.21
N LYS A 409 -2.18 -29.95 -11.69
CA LYS A 409 -2.69 -30.37 -13.00
C LYS A 409 -3.96 -31.16 -12.73
N ASP A 410 -5.07 -30.85 -13.38
CA ASP A 410 -6.35 -31.58 -13.37
C ASP A 410 -7.48 -31.10 -12.43
N ARG A 411 -7.57 -29.81 -12.10
CA ARG A 411 -8.82 -29.29 -11.53
C ARG A 411 -9.59 -28.48 -12.58
N PRO A 412 -10.93 -28.53 -12.61
CA PRO A 412 -11.72 -27.67 -13.48
C PRO A 412 -11.47 -26.19 -13.11
N SER A 413 -11.29 -25.36 -14.13
CA SER A 413 -11.20 -23.90 -13.94
C SER A 413 -12.50 -23.40 -13.31
N PRO A 414 -12.43 -22.48 -12.31
CA PRO A 414 -13.62 -21.92 -11.70
C PRO A 414 -14.45 -21.17 -12.73
N THR A 415 -15.76 -21.27 -12.62
CA THR A 415 -16.71 -20.55 -13.47
C THR A 415 -17.46 -19.48 -12.69
N GLU A 416 -18.05 -18.52 -13.40
CA GLU A 416 -18.91 -17.52 -12.75
C GLU A 416 -20.11 -18.18 -12.07
N GLN A 417 -20.62 -19.29 -12.61
CA GLN A 417 -21.72 -20.01 -12.01
C GLN A 417 -21.34 -20.63 -10.65
N ASP A 418 -20.12 -21.10 -10.49
CA ASP A 418 -19.63 -21.61 -9.18
C ASP A 418 -19.63 -20.49 -8.14
N VAL A 419 -19.11 -19.31 -8.49
CA VAL A 419 -19.10 -18.14 -7.61
C VAL A 419 -20.51 -17.69 -7.26
N ARG A 420 -21.42 -17.63 -8.25
CA ARG A 420 -22.83 -17.29 -8.05
C ARG A 420 -23.53 -18.26 -7.11
N THR A 421 -23.29 -19.56 -7.28
CA THR A 421 -23.84 -20.59 -6.41
C THR A 421 -23.35 -20.44 -4.97
N LEU A 422 -22.05 -20.24 -4.77
CA LEU A 422 -21.48 -20.02 -3.46
C LEU A 422 -22.07 -18.77 -2.79
N LEU A 423 -22.15 -17.66 -3.51
CA LEU A 423 -22.74 -16.42 -2.99
C LEU A 423 -24.21 -16.59 -2.63
N ALA A 424 -24.98 -17.30 -3.46
CA ALA A 424 -26.39 -17.58 -3.17
C ALA A 424 -26.54 -18.39 -1.87
N GLU A 425 -25.79 -19.48 -1.72
CA GLU A 425 -25.81 -20.31 -0.50
C GLU A 425 -25.41 -19.50 0.76
N ILE A 426 -24.31 -18.73 0.69
CA ILE A 426 -23.82 -17.97 1.82
C ILE A 426 -24.82 -16.89 2.22
N THR A 427 -25.39 -16.18 1.27
CA THR A 427 -26.33 -15.08 1.56
C THR A 427 -27.70 -15.57 1.99
N ASP A 428 -28.20 -16.70 1.48
CA ASP A 428 -29.47 -17.29 1.93
C ASP A 428 -29.43 -17.66 3.42
N ALA A 429 -28.27 -18.09 3.93
CA ALA A 429 -28.08 -18.36 5.35
C ALA A 429 -28.22 -17.07 6.23
N GLU A 430 -27.88 -15.91 5.68
CA GLU A 430 -27.91 -14.63 6.40
C GLU A 430 -29.25 -13.87 6.30
N ARG A 431 -30.18 -14.34 5.46
CA ARG A 431 -31.42 -13.60 5.12
C ARG A 431 -32.20 -13.12 6.36
N SER A 432 -32.46 -14.04 7.32
CA SER A 432 -33.24 -13.71 8.51
C SER A 432 -32.53 -12.70 9.42
N ALA A 433 -31.19 -12.79 9.52
CA ALA A 433 -30.39 -11.84 10.29
C ALA A 433 -30.40 -10.44 9.65
N VAL A 434 -30.26 -10.39 8.33
CA VAL A 434 -30.34 -9.13 7.55
C VAL A 434 -31.69 -8.47 7.72
N GLN A 435 -32.81 -9.21 7.57
CA GLN A 435 -34.16 -8.71 7.78
C GLN A 435 -34.35 -8.14 9.19
N ALA A 436 -33.90 -8.86 10.21
CA ALA A 436 -34.01 -8.41 11.59
C ALA A 436 -33.25 -7.10 11.85
N GLN A 437 -32.03 -6.95 11.29
CA GLN A 437 -31.21 -5.76 11.46
C GLN A 437 -31.84 -4.52 10.79
N TYR A 438 -32.30 -4.64 9.54
CA TYR A 438 -32.96 -3.51 8.85
C TYR A 438 -34.22 -3.07 9.57
N ILE A 439 -35.05 -4.02 10.05
CA ILE A 439 -36.27 -3.70 10.82
C ILE A 439 -35.89 -2.97 12.11
N ALA A 440 -34.93 -3.50 12.87
CA ALA A 440 -34.48 -2.93 14.12
C ALA A 440 -34.01 -1.47 13.96
N ARG A 441 -33.14 -1.22 12.95
CA ARG A 441 -32.62 0.12 12.67
C ARG A 441 -33.67 1.09 12.18
N ARG A 442 -34.63 0.64 11.36
CA ARG A 442 -35.73 1.47 10.95
C ARG A 442 -36.65 1.87 12.13
N GLN A 443 -36.96 0.92 13.01
CA GLN A 443 -37.75 1.21 14.21
C GLN A 443 -37.03 2.16 15.18
N GLU A 444 -35.70 2.00 15.33
CA GLU A 444 -34.87 2.90 16.13
C GLU A 444 -34.96 4.34 15.61
N TYR A 445 -34.80 4.54 14.31
CA TYR A 445 -34.92 5.85 13.67
C TYR A 445 -36.31 6.46 13.83
N LEU A 446 -37.38 5.69 13.63
CA LEU A 446 -38.75 6.18 13.78
C LEU A 446 -39.05 6.66 15.20
N ARG A 447 -38.49 6.00 16.22
CA ARG A 447 -38.56 6.44 17.61
C ARG A 447 -37.79 7.75 17.82
N TYR A 448 -36.61 7.84 17.27
CA TYR A 448 -35.75 9.02 17.38
C TYR A 448 -36.36 10.24 16.67
N SER A 449 -36.91 10.06 15.48
CA SER A 449 -37.52 11.13 14.68
C SER A 449 -38.94 11.52 15.12
N HIS A 450 -39.46 10.90 16.21
CA HIS A 450 -40.84 11.07 16.65
C HIS A 450 -41.90 10.91 15.55
N SER A 451 -41.61 10.00 14.60
CA SER A 451 -42.50 9.71 13.48
C SER A 451 -43.84 9.15 13.97
N LYS A 452 -44.93 9.55 13.30
CA LYS A 452 -46.27 9.00 13.54
C LYS A 452 -46.54 7.68 12.81
N LEU A 453 -45.57 7.17 12.04
CA LEU A 453 -45.69 5.90 11.31
C LEU A 453 -45.77 4.74 12.30
N ASP A 454 -46.75 3.85 12.08
CA ASP A 454 -46.88 2.64 12.88
C ASP A 454 -45.68 1.70 12.68
N LEU A 455 -45.12 1.21 13.78
CA LEU A 455 -43.93 0.34 13.75
C LEU A 455 -44.18 -0.99 13.03
N ALA A 456 -45.40 -1.52 13.07
CA ALA A 456 -45.73 -2.77 12.37
C ALA A 456 -45.78 -2.53 10.86
N THR A 457 -46.41 -1.43 10.43
CA THR A 457 -46.41 -1.01 9.01
C THR A 457 -45.00 -0.79 8.51
N ALA A 458 -44.15 -0.07 9.25
CA ALA A 458 -42.77 0.17 8.90
C ALA A 458 -41.95 -1.13 8.78
N ALA A 459 -42.20 -2.11 9.65
CA ALA A 459 -41.55 -3.43 9.59
C ALA A 459 -41.99 -4.20 8.34
N GLN A 460 -43.25 -4.16 8.00
CA GLN A 460 -43.81 -4.81 6.81
C GLN A 460 -43.25 -4.20 5.52
N ASP A 461 -43.20 -2.87 5.41
CA ASP A 461 -42.60 -2.17 4.27
C ASP A 461 -41.10 -2.51 4.10
N THR A 462 -40.39 -2.59 5.23
CA THR A 462 -38.97 -2.95 5.23
C THR A 462 -38.77 -4.39 4.74
N LEU A 463 -39.56 -5.35 5.21
CA LEU A 463 -39.52 -6.73 4.74
C LEU A 463 -39.82 -6.81 3.25
N GLN A 464 -40.83 -6.13 2.77
CA GLN A 464 -41.17 -6.13 1.34
C GLN A 464 -40.02 -5.56 0.48
N ALA A 465 -39.41 -4.46 0.93
CA ALA A 465 -38.26 -3.88 0.24
C ALA A 465 -37.06 -4.83 0.18
N ILE A 466 -36.76 -5.55 1.27
CA ILE A 466 -35.70 -6.55 1.31
C ILE A 466 -36.05 -7.75 0.40
N ASP A 467 -37.29 -8.22 0.45
CA ASP A 467 -37.73 -9.34 -0.38
C ASP A 467 -37.65 -9.02 -1.88
N CYS A 468 -37.93 -7.77 -2.27
CA CYS A 468 -37.69 -7.32 -3.64
C CYS A 468 -36.19 -7.41 -4.02
N LYS A 469 -35.29 -6.90 -3.17
CA LYS A 469 -33.84 -6.96 -3.41
C LYS A 469 -33.28 -8.39 -3.31
N TRP A 470 -34.01 -9.32 -2.70
CA TRP A 470 -33.59 -10.73 -2.60
C TRP A 470 -33.86 -11.53 -3.88
N GLN A 471 -34.57 -10.95 -4.87
CA GLN A 471 -34.94 -11.63 -6.12
C GLN A 471 -33.73 -11.87 -7.02
N THR A 472 -32.77 -10.94 -7.06
CA THR A 472 -31.55 -11.07 -7.85
C THR A 472 -30.33 -11.13 -6.94
N LEU A 473 -29.30 -11.85 -7.38
CA LEU A 473 -28.06 -11.97 -6.61
C LEU A 473 -27.35 -10.61 -6.51
N GLU A 474 -27.39 -9.83 -7.57
CA GLU A 474 -26.75 -8.51 -7.67
C GLU A 474 -27.32 -7.54 -6.64
N GLU A 475 -28.65 -7.41 -6.57
CA GLU A 475 -29.30 -6.54 -5.60
C GLU A 475 -29.14 -7.04 -4.15
N ARG A 476 -29.07 -8.37 -3.98
CA ARG A 476 -28.79 -9.01 -2.69
C ARG A 476 -27.40 -8.63 -2.17
N MET A 477 -26.39 -8.60 -3.07
CA MET A 477 -25.03 -8.19 -2.72
C MET A 477 -24.93 -6.73 -2.27
N GLU A 478 -25.92 -5.89 -2.49
CA GLU A 478 -25.93 -4.51 -2.00
C GLU A 478 -26.29 -4.37 -0.52
N ILE A 479 -27.05 -5.34 0.03
CA ILE A 479 -27.70 -5.20 1.34
C ILE A 479 -27.21 -6.21 2.40
N VAL A 480 -26.43 -7.21 1.99
CA VAL A 480 -25.87 -8.21 2.91
C VAL A 480 -24.61 -7.67 3.62
N PRO A 481 -24.18 -8.25 4.76
CA PRO A 481 -22.95 -7.85 5.45
C PRO A 481 -21.72 -8.21 4.62
N GLY A 482 -21.22 -7.25 3.83
CA GLY A 482 -20.18 -7.43 2.82
C GLY A 482 -18.91 -8.05 3.37
N LYS A 483 -18.41 -7.55 4.51
CA LYS A 483 -17.22 -8.04 5.20
C LYS A 483 -17.34 -9.52 5.58
N ALA A 484 -18.46 -9.92 6.17
CA ALA A 484 -18.70 -11.30 6.58
C ALA A 484 -18.88 -12.25 5.37
N ILE A 485 -19.64 -11.81 4.36
CA ILE A 485 -19.86 -12.59 3.13
C ILE A 485 -18.55 -12.77 2.37
N LEU A 486 -17.75 -11.72 2.20
CA LEU A 486 -16.45 -11.78 1.51
C LEU A 486 -15.48 -12.72 2.24
N ALA A 487 -15.41 -12.65 3.56
CA ALA A 487 -14.58 -13.55 4.36
C ALA A 487 -14.99 -15.01 4.20
N THR A 488 -16.31 -15.29 4.20
CA THR A 488 -16.85 -16.65 4.02
C THR A 488 -16.62 -17.14 2.60
N LEU A 489 -16.85 -16.32 1.58
CA LEU A 489 -16.57 -16.65 0.19
C LEU A 489 -15.10 -17.01 -0.02
N ARG A 490 -14.18 -16.20 0.50
CA ARG A 490 -12.73 -16.47 0.43
C ARG A 490 -12.34 -17.78 1.12
N ARG A 491 -12.95 -18.10 2.24
CA ARG A 491 -12.72 -19.38 2.93
C ARG A 491 -13.19 -20.54 2.04
N ARG A 492 -14.40 -20.50 1.51
CA ARG A 492 -14.96 -21.54 0.63
C ARG A 492 -14.14 -21.72 -0.65
N VAL A 493 -13.71 -20.63 -1.27
CA VAL A 493 -12.84 -20.63 -2.45
C VAL A 493 -11.48 -21.24 -2.13
N ARG A 494 -10.91 -20.94 -0.97
CA ARG A 494 -9.66 -21.57 -0.52
C ARG A 494 -9.81 -23.08 -0.31
N GLU A 495 -10.92 -23.53 0.24
CA GLU A 495 -11.22 -24.96 0.41
C GLU A 495 -11.37 -25.68 -0.94
N LEU A 496 -12.07 -25.08 -1.92
CA LEU A 496 -12.36 -25.68 -3.22
C LEU A 496 -11.19 -25.60 -4.19
N PHE A 497 -10.57 -24.44 -4.31
CA PHE A 497 -9.56 -24.15 -5.33
C PHE A 497 -8.16 -23.98 -4.76
N SER A 498 -8.01 -23.99 -3.43
CA SER A 498 -6.75 -23.84 -2.71
C SER A 498 -5.99 -22.52 -3.00
N VAL A 499 -6.67 -21.48 -3.41
CA VAL A 499 -6.11 -20.14 -3.70
C VAL A 499 -6.68 -19.07 -2.78
N ASN A 500 -5.94 -17.99 -2.62
CA ASN A 500 -6.40 -16.79 -1.93
C ASN A 500 -6.70 -15.69 -2.94
N VAL A 501 -7.84 -15.03 -2.78
CA VAL A 501 -8.23 -13.88 -3.60
C VAL A 501 -8.16 -12.63 -2.72
N SER A 502 -7.13 -11.80 -2.90
CA SER A 502 -6.95 -10.55 -2.16
C SER A 502 -7.82 -9.42 -2.72
N ASP A 503 -8.03 -8.36 -1.91
CA ASP A 503 -8.74 -7.16 -2.37
C ASP A 503 -8.04 -6.52 -3.55
N TYR A 504 -6.71 -6.46 -3.53
CA TYR A 504 -5.91 -5.94 -4.62
C TYR A 504 -6.23 -6.68 -5.92
N ARG A 505 -6.26 -8.03 -5.89
CA ARG A 505 -6.56 -8.85 -7.06
C ARG A 505 -7.99 -8.61 -7.55
N ILE A 506 -8.97 -8.52 -6.65
CA ILE A 506 -10.35 -8.23 -7.02
C ILE A 506 -10.44 -6.85 -7.69
N VAL A 507 -9.88 -5.81 -7.07
CA VAL A 507 -9.95 -4.45 -7.64
C VAL A 507 -9.21 -4.36 -8.98
N SER A 508 -8.08 -5.05 -9.13
CA SER A 508 -7.32 -5.09 -10.39
C SER A 508 -8.08 -5.79 -11.52
N SER A 509 -8.99 -6.71 -11.19
CA SER A 509 -9.80 -7.46 -12.16
C SER A 509 -11.05 -6.72 -12.65
N PHE A 510 -11.33 -5.51 -12.16
CA PHE A 510 -12.41 -4.69 -12.68
C PHE A 510 -12.10 -4.18 -14.08
N HIS A 511 -13.05 -4.23 -15.00
CA HIS A 511 -13.05 -3.38 -16.17
C HIS A 511 -13.56 -1.98 -15.79
N MET A 512 -13.13 -0.94 -16.51
CA MET A 512 -13.42 0.45 -16.16
C MET A 512 -14.91 0.78 -16.17
N ASP A 513 -15.68 0.11 -17.00
CA ASP A 513 -17.13 0.24 -17.12
C ASP A 513 -17.90 -0.49 -16.02
N GLU A 514 -17.31 -1.52 -15.42
CA GLU A 514 -17.91 -2.29 -14.33
C GLU A 514 -17.79 -1.61 -12.94
N ILE A 515 -16.87 -0.64 -12.80
CA ILE A 515 -16.76 0.08 -11.53
C ILE A 515 -18.05 0.87 -11.28
N PRO A 516 -18.74 0.62 -10.16
CA PRO A 516 -20.00 1.28 -9.84
C PRO A 516 -19.92 2.80 -9.86
N LEU A 517 -21.00 3.44 -10.31
CA LEU A 517 -21.03 4.89 -10.51
C LEU A 517 -20.79 5.67 -9.21
N ASP A 518 -21.35 5.19 -8.10
CA ASP A 518 -21.17 5.81 -6.79
C ASP A 518 -19.73 5.75 -6.28
N LEU A 519 -18.98 4.67 -6.57
CA LEU A 519 -17.54 4.63 -6.31
C LEU A 519 -16.76 5.62 -7.20
N LYS A 520 -17.12 5.75 -8.47
CA LYS A 520 -16.51 6.76 -9.34
C LYS A 520 -16.78 8.16 -8.81
N GLN A 521 -18.00 8.44 -8.38
CA GLN A 521 -18.39 9.72 -7.78
C GLN A 521 -17.66 9.98 -6.46
N LEU A 522 -17.49 8.95 -5.62
CA LEU A 522 -16.68 9.04 -4.40
C LEU A 522 -15.24 9.44 -4.71
N ILE A 523 -14.57 8.72 -5.62
CA ILE A 523 -13.18 9.00 -5.99
C ILE A 523 -13.03 10.40 -6.59
N GLU A 524 -13.92 10.82 -7.48
CA GLU A 524 -13.95 12.18 -8.03
C GLU A 524 -14.21 13.24 -6.95
N GLY A 525 -15.08 12.95 -6.00
CA GLY A 525 -15.37 13.80 -4.86
C GLY A 525 -14.16 13.99 -3.95
N LEU A 526 -13.49 12.89 -3.60
CA LEU A 526 -12.27 12.91 -2.80
C LEU A 526 -11.10 13.58 -3.52
N GLU A 527 -11.00 13.43 -4.84
CA GLU A 527 -9.98 14.14 -5.63
C GLU A 527 -10.24 15.65 -5.68
N ARG A 528 -11.50 16.07 -5.78
CA ARG A 528 -11.88 17.49 -5.63
C ARG A 528 -11.56 18.00 -4.23
N PHE A 529 -11.89 17.23 -3.19
CA PHE A 529 -11.58 17.56 -1.81
C PHE A 529 -10.06 17.70 -1.59
N ARG A 530 -9.26 16.79 -2.14
CA ARG A 530 -7.80 16.85 -2.09
C ARG A 530 -7.25 18.15 -2.69
N LYS A 531 -7.85 18.64 -3.77
CA LYS A 531 -7.44 19.86 -4.47
C LYS A 531 -7.97 21.16 -3.86
N MET A 532 -8.91 21.10 -2.91
CA MET A 532 -9.42 22.29 -2.24
C MET A 532 -8.30 22.99 -1.48
N LYS A 533 -8.24 24.33 -1.59
CA LYS A 533 -7.31 25.14 -0.79
C LYS A 533 -7.96 25.42 0.57
N SER A 534 -7.24 25.15 1.65
CA SER A 534 -7.62 25.64 2.96
C SER A 534 -7.36 27.15 2.99
N ASP A 535 -8.41 27.96 3.06
CA ASP A 535 -8.29 29.42 3.18
C ASP A 535 -7.84 29.77 4.60
N PRO A 536 -6.69 30.41 4.81
CA PRO A 536 -6.21 30.74 6.15
C PRO A 536 -6.98 31.89 6.83
N THR A 537 -7.95 32.52 6.14
CA THR A 537 -8.51 33.81 6.58
C THR A 537 -9.97 33.81 7.01
N LYS A 538 -10.67 32.70 7.04
CA LYS A 538 -12.04 32.65 7.58
C LYS A 538 -12.08 31.84 8.88
N PRO A 539 -12.18 32.50 10.06
CA PRO A 539 -12.72 31.80 11.23
C PRO A 539 -14.19 31.46 10.92
N GLN A 540 -14.60 30.21 11.14
CA GLN A 540 -16.02 29.87 11.19
C GLN A 540 -16.59 30.49 12.47
N ASP A 541 -17.06 31.74 12.37
CA ASP A 541 -17.91 32.36 13.37
C ASP A 541 -19.35 31.86 13.12
N ASP A 542 -19.71 30.80 13.79
CA ASP A 542 -21.10 30.53 14.16
C ASP A 542 -21.09 29.48 15.28
N GLU A 543 -21.28 29.94 16.49
CA GLU A 543 -21.60 29.08 17.65
C GLU A 543 -22.91 28.35 17.39
N PRO A 544 -22.98 27.02 17.53
CA PRO A 544 -24.27 26.37 17.60
C PRO A 544 -24.98 26.84 18.90
N GLU A 545 -26.14 27.45 18.76
CA GLU A 545 -26.99 27.79 19.88
C GLU A 545 -27.17 26.58 20.80
N SER A 546 -26.72 26.74 22.04
CA SER A 546 -26.91 25.77 23.10
C SER A 546 -28.39 25.64 23.39
N HIS A 547 -29.03 24.57 22.95
CA HIS A 547 -30.33 24.20 23.50
C HIS A 547 -30.13 23.64 24.91
N PRO A 548 -30.80 24.17 25.92
CA PRO A 548 -30.75 23.63 27.26
C PRO A 548 -31.43 22.26 27.32
N VAL A 549 -30.91 21.43 28.20
CA VAL A 549 -31.27 20.06 28.60
C VAL A 549 -32.76 19.79 28.72
#